data_7cfc365817ce0c1b04eb83a009ed4c05
#
_entry.id   7cfc365817ce0c1b04eb83a009ed4c05
#
_cell.length_a   1.000
_cell.length_b   1.000
_cell.length_c   1.000
_cell.angle_alpha   90.00
_cell.angle_beta   90.00
_cell.angle_gamma   90.00
#
_symmetry.space_group_name_H-M   'P 1'
#
loop_
_entity.id
_entity.type
_entity.pdbx_description
1 polymer ?
#
loop_
_entity_poly.entity_id
_entity_poly.type
_entity_poly.pdbx_seq_one_letter_code
_entity_poly.pdbx_strand_id
1 'polypeptide(L)'
;HHSNPLKKEISNFKRQGGRFISINPVRTGYSAIADEWVPIRPGTDGALLLALVNEIIRQGLYDREFLVQYSNAAELVNQDENSSNYGMFVRSDEPYEEGCFDPQNKLWWDRELDTAVATHADGADPYLLGEFRLEDGTAVKSSFQLLVDRVKKYTADWASGITGIPADTIRRLAQEMGITARDEKIELPIPWTDVWGNEHETVTGNPVAFHAMRGLAAHSNGFQTIRALSILMSILGTIDRPGGFRHKAPFPRPIPPCAKPPNGPQAVQPDTPLDGMPLGWPADPDDLFVNDDGSPVRIDKAFSWEYPLSVHGLMHNVITNAWRGDPYPIDTLMLFMANMAWNSSMNTSEVRKMLNDKDEDGNYKIPFLIVADAFQSETVAFADLVLPDTSYLERHDCMSMLDRPVSEFDGPCDSVRIPVL
;
A
#
# COMPACT_ATOMS: atom_id res chain seq x y z
N HIS A 1 5.16 10.11 -16.61
CA HIS A 1 4.97 8.95 -17.48
C HIS A 1 4.92 9.37 -18.94
N HIS A 2 5.76 8.78 -19.78
CA HIS A 2 5.88 9.09 -21.20
C HIS A 2 5.65 7.85 -22.08
N SER A 3 4.76 6.94 -21.63
CA SER A 3 4.43 5.75 -22.39
C SER A 3 3.52 6.09 -23.58
N ASN A 4 4.02 5.95 -24.80
CA ASN A 4 3.22 6.13 -25.99
C ASN A 4 2.05 5.14 -26.12
N PRO A 5 2.22 3.84 -25.76
CA PRO A 5 1.09 2.92 -25.71
C PRO A 5 -0.06 3.42 -24.83
N LEU A 6 0.24 3.87 -23.60
CA LEU A 6 -0.78 4.35 -22.67
C LEU A 6 -1.53 5.60 -23.22
N LYS A 7 -0.84 6.50 -23.93
CA LYS A 7 -1.50 7.65 -24.59
C LYS A 7 -2.51 7.20 -25.63
N LYS A 8 -2.18 6.17 -26.40
CA LYS A 8 -3.07 5.58 -27.40
C LYS A 8 -4.30 4.97 -26.72
N GLU A 9 -4.09 4.24 -25.64
CA GLU A 9 -5.19 3.61 -24.90
C GLU A 9 -6.09 4.63 -24.21
N ILE A 10 -5.55 5.70 -23.63
CA ILE A 10 -6.36 6.82 -23.12
C ILE A 10 -7.20 7.44 -24.25
N SER A 11 -6.62 7.62 -25.43
CA SER A 11 -7.36 8.17 -26.58
C SER A 11 -8.44 7.20 -27.08
N ASN A 12 -8.22 5.90 -27.02
CA ASN A 12 -9.22 4.88 -27.33
C ASN A 12 -10.35 4.90 -26.32
N PHE A 13 -10.02 4.89 -25.03
CA PHE A 13 -10.95 4.97 -23.91
C PHE A 13 -11.88 6.20 -24.05
N LYS A 14 -11.32 7.38 -24.33
CA LYS A 14 -12.12 8.60 -24.53
C LYS A 14 -13.05 8.50 -25.75
N ARG A 15 -12.59 7.91 -26.85
CA ARG A 15 -13.43 7.69 -28.05
C ARG A 15 -14.61 6.75 -27.79
N GLN A 16 -14.49 5.88 -26.82
CA GLN A 16 -15.56 4.98 -26.37
C GLN A 16 -16.47 5.60 -25.30
N GLY A 17 -16.33 6.89 -25.04
CA GLY A 17 -17.15 7.61 -24.06
C GLY A 17 -16.58 7.68 -22.65
N GLY A 18 -15.41 7.09 -22.42
CA GLY A 18 -14.73 7.17 -21.12
C GLY A 18 -14.22 8.59 -20.84
N ARG A 19 -14.25 9.00 -19.57
CA ARG A 19 -13.79 10.30 -19.12
C ARG A 19 -12.46 10.17 -18.39
N PHE A 20 -11.46 10.91 -18.85
CA PHE A 20 -10.11 10.93 -18.26
C PHE A 20 -9.85 12.26 -17.56
N ILE A 21 -9.72 12.21 -16.24
CA ILE A 21 -9.41 13.36 -15.39
C ILE A 21 -7.95 13.26 -14.92
N SER A 22 -7.20 14.33 -15.10
CA SER A 22 -5.82 14.41 -14.64
C SER A 22 -5.70 15.37 -13.46
N ILE A 23 -5.32 14.85 -12.28
CA ILE A 23 -5.01 15.64 -11.09
C ILE A 23 -3.49 15.79 -11.03
N ASN A 24 -2.97 16.97 -11.27
CA ASN A 24 -1.54 17.19 -11.39
C ASN A 24 -1.19 18.66 -11.15
N PRO A 25 -0.09 18.98 -10.45
CA PRO A 25 0.36 20.38 -10.27
C PRO A 25 0.65 21.11 -11.57
N VAL A 26 1.08 20.38 -12.59
CA VAL A 26 1.50 20.96 -13.89
C VAL A 26 0.74 20.33 -15.04
N ARG A 27 0.25 21.16 -15.96
CA ARG A 27 -0.48 20.72 -17.16
C ARG A 27 0.49 20.24 -18.24
N THR A 28 1.11 19.08 -18.01
CA THR A 28 2.03 18.43 -18.95
C THR A 28 1.71 16.95 -19.13
N GLY A 29 2.32 16.29 -20.09
CA GLY A 29 2.14 14.86 -20.31
C GLY A 29 0.67 14.48 -20.50
N TYR A 30 0.15 13.62 -19.66
CA TYR A 30 -1.24 13.15 -19.75
C TYR A 30 -2.27 14.23 -19.43
N SER A 31 -1.92 15.24 -18.62
CA SER A 31 -2.81 16.36 -18.34
C SER A 31 -3.17 17.16 -19.61
N ALA A 32 -2.31 17.11 -20.63
CA ALA A 32 -2.56 17.80 -21.90
C ALA A 32 -3.66 17.13 -22.76
N ILE A 33 -3.91 15.82 -22.54
CA ILE A 33 -4.91 15.03 -23.26
C ILE A 33 -6.11 14.65 -22.40
N ALA A 34 -6.13 15.08 -21.13
CA ALA A 34 -7.23 14.86 -20.22
C ALA A 34 -8.49 15.64 -20.67
N ASP A 35 -9.67 15.11 -20.35
CA ASP A 35 -10.94 15.82 -20.51
C ASP A 35 -11.04 16.97 -19.51
N GLU A 36 -10.46 16.75 -18.34
CA GLU A 36 -10.35 17.75 -17.29
C GLU A 36 -8.98 17.69 -16.63
N TRP A 37 -8.37 18.85 -16.43
CA TRP A 37 -7.18 18.99 -15.62
C TRP A 37 -7.52 19.73 -14.32
N VAL A 38 -7.26 19.08 -13.21
CA VAL A 38 -7.47 19.63 -11.86
C VAL A 38 -6.10 19.97 -11.28
N PRO A 39 -5.73 21.25 -11.19
CA PRO A 39 -4.48 21.66 -10.58
C PRO A 39 -4.51 21.42 -9.07
N ILE A 40 -3.45 20.86 -8.53
CA ILE A 40 -3.29 20.58 -7.10
C ILE A 40 -1.97 21.15 -6.61
N ARG A 41 -1.92 21.65 -5.39
CA ARG A 41 -0.65 22.02 -4.76
C ARG A 41 0.20 20.76 -4.52
N PRO A 42 1.51 20.77 -4.85
CA PRO A 42 2.38 19.61 -4.66
C PRO A 42 2.37 19.11 -3.22
N GLY A 43 2.32 17.78 -3.05
CA GLY A 43 2.39 17.13 -1.74
C GLY A 43 1.08 17.17 -0.92
N THR A 44 -0.03 17.61 -1.51
CA THR A 44 -1.33 17.72 -0.81
C THR A 44 -2.37 16.68 -1.23
N ASP A 45 -1.95 15.70 -2.02
CA ASP A 45 -2.81 14.63 -2.54
C ASP A 45 -3.56 13.88 -1.45
N GLY A 46 -2.90 13.62 -0.31
CA GLY A 46 -3.53 12.96 0.83
C GLY A 46 -4.75 13.71 1.37
N ALA A 47 -4.72 15.06 1.37
CA ALA A 47 -5.86 15.86 1.80
C ALA A 47 -7.04 15.73 0.83
N LEU A 48 -6.76 15.72 -0.48
CA LEU A 48 -7.78 15.48 -1.50
C LEU A 48 -8.42 14.10 -1.33
N LEU A 49 -7.60 13.05 -1.22
CA LEU A 49 -8.08 11.66 -1.10
C LEU A 49 -8.95 11.47 0.15
N LEU A 50 -8.55 12.01 1.30
CA LEU A 50 -9.34 11.94 2.53
C LEU A 50 -10.68 12.68 2.40
N ALA A 51 -10.71 13.82 1.71
CA ALA A 51 -11.96 14.54 1.46
C ALA A 51 -12.87 13.80 0.48
N LEU A 52 -12.32 13.16 -0.56
CA LEU A 52 -13.09 12.30 -1.46
C LEU A 52 -13.72 11.12 -0.72
N VAL A 53 -12.95 10.45 0.15
CA VAL A 53 -13.46 9.37 1.02
C VAL A 53 -14.60 9.88 1.89
N ASN A 54 -14.42 11.02 2.57
CA ASN A 54 -15.47 11.60 3.41
C ASN A 54 -16.74 11.95 2.61
N GLU A 55 -16.60 12.59 1.45
CA GLU A 55 -17.75 13.00 0.63
C GLU A 55 -18.51 11.79 0.06
N ILE A 56 -17.83 10.72 -0.38
CA ILE A 56 -18.46 9.48 -0.84
C ILE A 56 -19.23 8.82 0.31
N ILE A 57 -18.63 8.72 1.49
CA ILE A 57 -19.29 8.14 2.67
C ILE A 57 -20.52 8.97 3.06
N ARG A 58 -20.36 10.29 3.17
CA ARG A 58 -21.44 11.22 3.56
C ARG A 58 -22.65 11.15 2.62
N GLN A 59 -22.42 10.92 1.33
CA GLN A 59 -23.47 10.81 0.33
C GLN A 59 -24.01 9.37 0.17
N GLY A 60 -23.47 8.39 0.92
CA GLY A 60 -23.88 6.99 0.83
C GLY A 60 -23.54 6.34 -0.51
N LEU A 61 -22.49 6.83 -1.19
CA LEU A 61 -22.09 6.40 -2.53
C LEU A 61 -21.04 5.27 -2.53
N TYR A 62 -20.83 4.61 -1.42
CA TYR A 62 -19.92 3.47 -1.29
C TYR A 62 -20.60 2.15 -1.71
N ASP A 63 -19.82 1.18 -2.15
CA ASP A 63 -20.29 -0.17 -2.49
C ASP A 63 -20.33 -1.04 -1.22
N ARG A 64 -21.53 -1.14 -0.61
CA ARG A 64 -21.76 -1.92 0.61
C ARG A 64 -21.44 -3.39 0.42
N GLU A 65 -21.85 -3.96 -0.69
CA GLU A 65 -21.68 -5.40 -0.96
C GLU A 65 -20.20 -5.76 -1.03
N PHE A 66 -19.43 -4.97 -1.78
CA PHE A 66 -17.99 -5.17 -1.86
C PHE A 66 -17.33 -5.06 -0.49
N LEU A 67 -17.69 -4.04 0.31
CA LEU A 67 -17.11 -3.80 1.63
C LEU A 67 -17.39 -4.95 2.60
N VAL A 68 -18.57 -5.53 2.57
CA VAL A 68 -18.93 -6.66 3.42
C VAL A 68 -18.21 -7.94 2.98
N GLN A 69 -18.17 -8.21 1.68
CA GLN A 69 -17.62 -9.47 1.16
C GLN A 69 -16.11 -9.54 1.09
N TYR A 70 -15.46 -8.41 0.77
CA TYR A 70 -14.04 -8.40 0.42
C TYR A 70 -13.17 -7.48 1.30
N SER A 71 -13.71 -7.02 2.42
CA SER A 71 -12.96 -6.19 3.35
C SER A 71 -13.35 -6.46 4.81
N ASN A 72 -12.56 -5.93 5.73
CA ASN A 72 -12.84 -5.98 7.16
C ASN A 72 -13.80 -4.87 7.64
N ALA A 73 -14.52 -4.21 6.74
CA ALA A 73 -15.32 -3.03 7.07
C ALA A 73 -16.44 -3.29 8.09
N ALA A 74 -17.05 -4.48 8.04
CA ALA A 74 -18.11 -4.86 8.98
C ALA A 74 -17.58 -5.52 10.27
N GLU A 75 -16.30 -5.86 10.35
CA GLU A 75 -15.73 -6.53 11.52
C GLU A 75 -15.75 -5.61 12.75
N LEU A 76 -16.05 -6.21 13.90
CA LEU A 76 -16.18 -5.49 15.16
C LEU A 76 -14.81 -5.23 15.79
N VAL A 77 -14.64 -4.02 16.34
CA VAL A 77 -13.43 -3.59 17.02
C VAL A 77 -13.77 -3.16 18.44
N ASN A 78 -13.03 -3.68 19.42
CA ASN A 78 -13.18 -3.37 20.83
C ASN A 78 -12.94 -1.86 21.09
N GLN A 79 -13.88 -1.21 21.77
CA GLN A 79 -13.83 0.22 22.13
C GLN A 79 -13.79 0.45 23.64
N ASP A 80 -13.56 -0.58 24.45
CA ASP A 80 -13.37 -0.41 25.89
C ASP A 80 -11.91 -0.01 26.16
N GLU A 81 -11.71 1.27 26.48
CA GLU A 81 -10.39 1.86 26.78
C GLU A 81 -9.69 1.22 27.99
N ASN A 82 -10.42 0.49 28.84
CA ASN A 82 -9.84 -0.22 29.99
C ASN A 82 -9.44 -1.66 29.64
N SER A 83 -9.79 -2.14 28.47
CA SER A 83 -9.43 -3.48 27.99
C SER A 83 -8.02 -3.51 27.42
N SER A 84 -7.27 -4.58 27.71
CA SER A 84 -5.98 -4.85 27.05
C SER A 84 -6.12 -5.00 25.53
N ASN A 85 -7.33 -5.34 25.05
CA ASN A 85 -7.64 -5.53 23.64
C ASN A 85 -8.33 -4.30 23.02
N TYR A 86 -8.20 -3.12 23.62
CA TYR A 86 -8.70 -1.87 23.03
C TYR A 86 -8.16 -1.64 21.63
N GLY A 87 -9.04 -1.39 20.67
CA GLY A 87 -8.67 -1.15 19.28
C GLY A 87 -8.39 -2.42 18.46
N MET A 88 -8.46 -3.61 19.07
CA MET A 88 -8.28 -4.88 18.38
C MET A 88 -9.61 -5.42 17.86
N PHE A 89 -9.56 -6.26 16.81
CA PHE A 89 -10.75 -6.97 16.34
C PHE A 89 -11.28 -7.93 17.39
N VAL A 90 -12.60 -7.96 17.53
CA VAL A 90 -13.26 -8.92 18.39
C VAL A 90 -13.29 -10.28 17.71
N ARG A 91 -12.88 -11.31 18.45
CA ARG A 91 -12.83 -12.70 17.99
C ARG A 91 -13.72 -13.58 18.85
N SER A 92 -14.25 -14.65 18.27
CA SER A 92 -14.90 -15.71 19.03
C SER A 92 -13.87 -16.61 19.70
N ASP A 93 -14.28 -17.31 20.76
CA ASP A 93 -13.46 -18.32 21.44
C ASP A 93 -13.39 -19.65 20.64
N GLU A 94 -14.05 -19.72 19.48
CA GLU A 94 -14.02 -20.92 18.66
C GLU A 94 -12.64 -21.07 17.99
N PRO A 95 -12.03 -22.27 18.05
CA PRO A 95 -10.76 -22.53 17.43
C PRO A 95 -10.88 -22.40 15.90
N TYR A 96 -9.98 -21.66 15.29
CA TYR A 96 -9.84 -21.61 13.84
C TYR A 96 -8.95 -22.75 13.32
N GLU A 97 -9.10 -23.10 12.05
CA GLU A 97 -8.23 -24.09 11.41
C GLU A 97 -6.77 -23.60 11.38
N GLU A 98 -5.87 -24.40 11.94
CA GLU A 98 -4.44 -24.13 11.95
C GLU A 98 -3.92 -24.02 10.50
N GLY A 99 -3.28 -22.92 10.16
CA GLY A 99 -2.78 -22.64 8.81
C GLY A 99 -3.74 -21.86 7.90
N CYS A 100 -4.91 -21.47 8.39
CA CYS A 100 -5.78 -20.53 7.69
C CYS A 100 -5.15 -19.12 7.72
N PHE A 101 -4.98 -18.51 6.56
CA PHE A 101 -4.35 -17.19 6.43
C PHE A 101 -5.21 -16.05 7.03
N ASP A 102 -6.53 -16.23 7.09
CA ASP A 102 -7.48 -15.36 7.79
C ASP A 102 -8.39 -16.24 8.65
N PRO A 103 -8.10 -16.37 9.95
CA PRO A 103 -8.97 -17.12 10.83
C PRO A 103 -10.33 -16.44 10.86
N GLN A 104 -11.35 -17.17 10.41
CA GLN A 104 -12.75 -16.73 10.36
C GLN A 104 -13.40 -16.70 11.76
N ASN A 105 -12.65 -16.30 12.77
CA ASN A 105 -13.12 -16.18 14.14
C ASN A 105 -13.47 -14.75 14.53
N LYS A 106 -13.32 -13.79 13.62
CA LYS A 106 -13.76 -12.42 13.84
C LYS A 106 -15.28 -12.32 13.84
N LEU A 107 -15.82 -11.24 14.36
CA LEU A 107 -17.25 -11.08 14.55
C LEU A 107 -17.81 -9.92 13.73
N TRP A 108 -19.03 -10.13 13.25
CA TRP A 108 -19.93 -9.12 12.70
C TRP A 108 -21.09 -8.88 13.66
N TRP A 109 -21.75 -7.72 13.57
CA TRP A 109 -23.05 -7.51 14.20
C TRP A 109 -24.16 -7.75 13.17
N ASP A 110 -24.92 -8.83 13.36
CA ASP A 110 -25.96 -9.22 12.43
C ASP A 110 -27.21 -8.34 12.58
N ARG A 111 -27.84 -7.96 11.46
CA ARG A 111 -28.97 -7.04 11.41
C ARG A 111 -30.30 -7.67 11.79
N GLU A 112 -30.48 -8.94 11.53
CA GLU A 112 -31.72 -9.65 11.81
C GLU A 112 -31.72 -10.21 13.22
N LEU A 113 -30.59 -10.75 13.67
CA LEU A 113 -30.44 -11.37 14.98
C LEU A 113 -30.13 -10.32 16.08
N ASP A 114 -29.69 -9.13 15.70
CA ASP A 114 -29.26 -8.05 16.59
C ASP A 114 -28.21 -8.51 17.62
N THR A 115 -27.27 -9.33 17.19
CA THR A 115 -26.20 -9.90 18.02
C THR A 115 -24.92 -10.08 17.22
N ALA A 116 -23.81 -10.33 17.93
CA ALA A 116 -22.54 -10.68 17.29
C ALA A 116 -22.57 -12.12 16.77
N VAL A 117 -22.16 -12.30 15.51
CA VAL A 117 -22.04 -13.60 14.82
C VAL A 117 -20.66 -13.72 14.18
N ALA A 118 -20.24 -14.95 13.91
CA ALA A 118 -18.98 -15.16 13.16
C ALA A 118 -19.06 -14.53 11.76
N THR A 119 -17.93 -14.01 11.29
CA THR A 119 -17.82 -13.49 9.92
C THR A 119 -18.14 -14.60 8.92
N HIS A 120 -18.86 -14.23 7.87
CA HIS A 120 -19.30 -15.16 6.81
C HIS A 120 -20.17 -16.34 7.29
N ALA A 121 -20.82 -16.24 8.45
CA ALA A 121 -21.82 -17.21 8.87
C ALA A 121 -22.97 -17.26 7.85
N ASP A 122 -23.49 -18.46 7.60
CA ASP A 122 -24.56 -18.67 6.64
C ASP A 122 -25.78 -17.78 6.92
N GLY A 123 -26.16 -16.97 5.94
CA GLY A 123 -27.30 -16.06 6.03
C GLY A 123 -27.06 -14.78 6.83
N ALA A 124 -25.86 -14.54 7.36
CA ALA A 124 -25.57 -13.32 8.09
C ALA A 124 -25.60 -12.08 7.18
N ASP A 125 -26.29 -11.03 7.62
CA ASP A 125 -26.33 -9.71 7.00
C ASP A 125 -25.80 -8.66 7.97
N PRO A 126 -24.50 -8.33 7.96
CA PRO A 126 -23.90 -7.47 8.97
C PRO A 126 -24.26 -5.99 8.81
N TYR A 127 -24.34 -5.29 9.93
CA TYR A 127 -24.26 -3.84 9.93
C TYR A 127 -22.88 -3.38 9.47
N LEU A 128 -22.85 -2.51 8.48
CA LEU A 128 -21.62 -1.82 8.07
C LEU A 128 -21.33 -0.59 8.95
N LEU A 129 -22.36 0.03 9.48
CA LEU A 129 -22.29 1.17 10.39
C LEU A 129 -22.94 0.81 11.73
N GLY A 130 -22.26 1.10 12.83
CA GLY A 130 -22.87 0.95 14.14
C GLY A 130 -21.89 0.91 15.29
N GLU A 131 -22.49 1.16 16.46
CA GLU A 131 -21.87 1.03 17.76
C GLU A 131 -22.75 0.08 18.57
N PHE A 132 -22.16 -0.97 19.14
CA PHE A 132 -22.88 -2.06 19.77
C PHE A 132 -22.27 -2.42 21.11
N ARG A 133 -22.91 -3.33 21.84
CA ARG A 133 -22.39 -3.94 23.07
C ARG A 133 -22.51 -5.44 23.02
N LEU A 134 -21.41 -6.11 23.30
CA LEU A 134 -21.41 -7.57 23.45
C LEU A 134 -22.16 -7.99 24.71
N GLU A 135 -22.44 -9.26 24.85
CA GLU A 135 -23.16 -9.82 26.01
C GLU A 135 -22.45 -9.55 27.35
N ASP A 136 -21.13 -9.51 27.34
CA ASP A 136 -20.30 -9.19 28.50
C ASP A 136 -20.28 -7.68 28.83
N GLY A 137 -20.94 -6.84 28.02
CA GLY A 137 -21.01 -5.39 28.16
C GLY A 137 -19.90 -4.62 27.42
N THR A 138 -18.95 -5.30 26.76
CA THR A 138 -17.88 -4.68 26.01
C THR A 138 -18.44 -3.80 24.89
N ALA A 139 -18.03 -2.53 24.84
CA ALA A 139 -18.40 -1.63 23.76
C ALA A 139 -17.60 -1.96 22.47
N VAL A 140 -18.30 -2.05 21.34
CA VAL A 140 -17.68 -2.35 20.06
C VAL A 140 -18.22 -1.45 18.95
N LYS A 141 -17.42 -1.23 17.91
CA LYS A 141 -17.83 -0.55 16.67
C LYS A 141 -17.42 -1.38 15.47
N SER A 142 -18.18 -1.27 14.38
CA SER A 142 -17.67 -1.78 13.12
C SER A 142 -16.42 -0.98 12.66
N SER A 143 -15.51 -1.62 11.94
CA SER A 143 -14.33 -0.93 11.38
C SER A 143 -14.73 0.24 10.48
N PHE A 144 -15.81 0.10 9.73
CA PHE A 144 -16.30 1.16 8.86
C PHE A 144 -16.84 2.35 9.65
N GLN A 145 -17.49 2.13 10.81
CA GLN A 145 -17.89 3.20 11.72
C GLN A 145 -16.68 3.99 12.22
N LEU A 146 -15.59 3.29 12.56
CA LEU A 146 -14.34 3.95 12.97
C LEU A 146 -13.74 4.79 11.83
N LEU A 147 -13.81 4.30 10.59
CA LEU A 147 -13.41 5.08 9.43
C LEU A 147 -14.26 6.34 9.27
N VAL A 148 -15.59 6.22 9.37
CA VAL A 148 -16.51 7.37 9.32
C VAL A 148 -16.17 8.40 10.41
N ASP A 149 -15.99 7.96 11.64
CA ASP A 149 -15.64 8.82 12.76
C ASP A 149 -14.30 9.55 12.54
N ARG A 150 -13.35 8.85 11.91
CA ARG A 150 -12.03 9.41 11.60
C ARG A 150 -12.08 10.45 10.50
N VAL A 151 -12.82 10.18 9.41
CA VAL A 151 -12.76 11.01 8.19
C VAL A 151 -13.75 12.19 8.21
N LYS A 152 -14.76 12.20 9.08
CA LYS A 152 -15.79 13.26 9.14
C LYS A 152 -15.25 14.69 9.24
N LYS A 153 -14.05 14.86 9.76
CA LYS A 153 -13.37 16.17 9.86
C LYS A 153 -12.68 16.61 8.55
N TYR A 154 -12.46 15.70 7.62
CA TYR A 154 -11.78 15.98 6.35
C TYR A 154 -12.78 16.38 5.27
N THR A 155 -13.40 17.54 5.46
CA THR A 155 -14.42 18.05 4.54
C THR A 155 -13.81 18.57 3.24
N ALA A 156 -14.63 18.72 2.19
CA ALA A 156 -14.19 19.33 0.94
C ALA A 156 -13.66 20.76 1.14
N ASP A 157 -14.26 21.53 2.07
CA ASP A 157 -13.80 22.88 2.39
C ASP A 157 -12.43 22.88 3.09
N TRP A 158 -12.21 21.96 4.02
CA TRP A 158 -10.90 21.75 4.64
C TRP A 158 -9.83 21.40 3.58
N ALA A 159 -10.11 20.45 2.71
CA ALA A 159 -9.18 20.05 1.66
C ALA A 159 -8.93 21.16 0.63
N SER A 160 -9.94 21.96 0.31
CA SER A 160 -9.81 23.10 -0.59
C SER A 160 -8.77 24.12 -0.10
N GLY A 161 -8.76 24.42 1.20
CA GLY A 161 -7.76 25.30 1.80
C GLY A 161 -6.33 24.80 1.68
N ILE A 162 -6.15 23.48 1.69
CA ILE A 162 -4.84 22.81 1.62
C ILE A 162 -4.40 22.64 0.16
N THR A 163 -5.27 22.05 -0.66
CA THR A 163 -4.96 21.61 -2.03
C THR A 163 -5.00 22.72 -3.07
N GLY A 164 -5.78 23.78 -2.80
CA GLY A 164 -6.11 24.82 -3.76
C GLY A 164 -7.20 24.42 -4.77
N ILE A 165 -7.75 23.20 -4.68
CA ILE A 165 -8.87 22.75 -5.51
C ILE A 165 -10.17 23.30 -4.91
N PRO A 166 -11.06 23.93 -5.70
CA PRO A 166 -12.35 24.40 -5.19
C PRO A 166 -13.16 23.28 -4.53
N ALA A 167 -13.78 23.56 -3.38
CA ALA A 167 -14.54 22.57 -2.63
C ALA A 167 -15.66 21.92 -3.46
N ASP A 168 -16.34 22.70 -4.30
CA ASP A 168 -17.36 22.16 -5.20
C ASP A 168 -16.82 21.21 -6.25
N THR A 169 -15.59 21.43 -6.71
CA THR A 169 -14.90 20.47 -7.58
C THR A 169 -14.64 19.16 -6.86
N ILE A 170 -14.21 19.20 -5.60
CA ILE A 170 -13.98 17.99 -4.77
C ILE A 170 -15.31 17.24 -4.58
N ARG A 171 -16.40 17.93 -4.21
CA ARG A 171 -17.72 17.33 -4.04
C ARG A 171 -18.23 16.69 -5.33
N ARG A 172 -18.09 17.38 -6.46
CA ARG A 172 -18.46 16.88 -7.77
C ARG A 172 -17.68 15.63 -8.15
N LEU A 173 -16.35 15.64 -7.98
CA LEU A 173 -15.53 14.47 -8.28
C LEU A 173 -15.91 13.26 -7.43
N ALA A 174 -16.17 13.47 -6.13
CA ALA A 174 -16.63 12.41 -5.24
C ALA A 174 -17.98 11.85 -5.70
N GLN A 175 -18.92 12.69 -6.06
CA GLN A 175 -20.24 12.30 -6.54
C GLN A 175 -20.15 11.53 -7.87
N GLU A 176 -19.40 12.05 -8.84
CA GLU A 176 -19.21 11.39 -10.14
C GLU A 176 -18.59 10.00 -9.98
N MET A 177 -17.50 9.88 -9.22
CA MET A 177 -16.86 8.58 -8.95
C MET A 177 -17.80 7.61 -8.23
N GLY A 178 -18.52 8.09 -7.21
CA GLY A 178 -19.39 7.25 -6.42
C GLY A 178 -20.60 6.73 -7.22
N ILE A 179 -21.23 7.59 -8.02
CA ILE A 179 -22.33 7.20 -8.91
C ILE A 179 -21.85 6.21 -9.97
N THR A 180 -20.75 6.53 -10.66
CA THR A 180 -20.22 5.66 -11.71
C THR A 180 -19.81 4.29 -11.16
N ALA A 181 -19.15 4.22 -10.00
CA ALA A 181 -18.75 2.95 -9.43
C ALA A 181 -19.93 2.12 -8.91
N ARG A 182 -20.92 2.75 -8.26
CA ARG A 182 -22.03 2.05 -7.61
C ARG A 182 -23.18 1.75 -8.55
N ASP A 183 -23.57 2.71 -9.40
CA ASP A 183 -24.82 2.69 -10.14
C ASP A 183 -24.62 2.35 -11.63
N GLU A 184 -23.44 2.59 -12.20
CA GLU A 184 -23.12 2.34 -13.61
C GLU A 184 -22.28 1.07 -13.78
N LYS A 185 -22.59 0.01 -13.03
CA LYS A 185 -21.84 -1.24 -13.04
C LYS A 185 -21.81 -1.88 -14.43
N ILE A 186 -20.68 -2.52 -14.76
CA ILE A 186 -20.49 -3.32 -15.97
C ILE A 186 -20.69 -4.79 -15.62
N GLU A 187 -21.41 -5.53 -16.45
CA GLU A 187 -21.48 -6.99 -16.39
C GLU A 187 -20.80 -7.59 -17.62
N LEU A 188 -19.85 -8.49 -17.38
CA LEU A 188 -19.17 -9.22 -18.42
C LEU A 188 -19.45 -10.71 -18.31
N PRO A 189 -19.73 -11.42 -19.42
CA PRO A 189 -19.98 -12.86 -19.41
C PRO A 189 -18.66 -13.64 -19.30
N ILE A 190 -17.96 -13.48 -18.18
CA ILE A 190 -16.71 -14.14 -17.87
C ILE A 190 -16.93 -15.03 -16.66
N PRO A 191 -16.92 -16.38 -16.82
CA PRO A 191 -17.03 -17.30 -15.72
C PRO A 191 -15.83 -17.19 -14.78
N TRP A 192 -16.09 -17.25 -13.48
CA TRP A 192 -15.04 -17.23 -12.45
C TRP A 192 -15.50 -17.91 -11.17
N THR A 193 -14.54 -18.31 -10.34
CA THR A 193 -14.80 -18.91 -9.04
C THR A 193 -14.28 -17.97 -7.96
N ASP A 194 -15.09 -17.68 -6.96
CA ASP A 194 -14.71 -16.83 -5.85
C ASP A 194 -13.79 -17.55 -4.84
N VAL A 195 -13.33 -16.82 -3.83
CA VAL A 195 -12.42 -17.36 -2.81
C VAL A 195 -13.06 -18.39 -1.90
N TRP A 196 -14.39 -18.47 -1.89
CA TRP A 196 -15.15 -19.47 -1.13
C TRP A 196 -15.53 -20.70 -1.97
N GLY A 197 -15.16 -20.71 -3.27
CA GLY A 197 -15.41 -21.83 -4.18
C GLY A 197 -16.75 -21.75 -4.92
N ASN A 198 -17.47 -20.63 -4.85
CA ASN A 198 -18.71 -20.46 -5.61
C ASN A 198 -18.42 -20.12 -7.06
N GLU A 199 -19.13 -20.77 -7.98
CA GLU A 199 -19.03 -20.50 -9.42
C GLU A 199 -20.00 -19.38 -9.83
N HIS A 200 -19.48 -18.44 -10.62
CA HIS A 200 -20.23 -17.32 -11.17
C HIS A 200 -20.12 -17.34 -12.70
N GLU A 201 -21.23 -17.09 -13.41
CA GLU A 201 -21.24 -17.03 -14.87
C GLU A 201 -20.83 -15.65 -15.42
N THR A 202 -20.94 -14.62 -14.60
CA THR A 202 -20.62 -13.23 -14.95
C THR A 202 -19.74 -12.59 -13.90
N VAL A 203 -18.94 -11.60 -14.30
CA VAL A 203 -18.19 -10.75 -13.38
C VAL A 203 -18.73 -9.31 -13.47
N THR A 204 -19.02 -8.74 -12.31
CA THR A 204 -19.47 -7.36 -12.19
C THR A 204 -18.26 -6.42 -12.00
N GLY A 205 -18.21 -5.35 -12.77
CA GLY A 205 -17.19 -4.31 -12.68
C GLY A 205 -17.73 -2.99 -12.16
N ASN A 206 -16.87 -2.27 -11.42
CA ASN A 206 -17.11 -0.92 -10.94
C ASN A 206 -16.19 0.03 -11.73
N PRO A 207 -16.66 0.73 -12.80
CA PRO A 207 -15.81 1.32 -13.82
C PRO A 207 -15.17 2.66 -13.40
N VAL A 208 -14.50 2.69 -12.26
CA VAL A 208 -13.68 3.83 -11.82
C VAL A 208 -12.27 3.33 -11.55
N ALA A 209 -11.33 3.72 -12.40
CA ALA A 209 -9.94 3.31 -12.30
C ALA A 209 -9.03 4.48 -11.90
N PHE A 210 -7.97 4.15 -11.18
CA PHE A 210 -6.95 5.10 -10.76
C PHE A 210 -5.60 4.72 -11.34
N HIS A 211 -4.90 5.70 -11.88
CA HIS A 211 -3.51 5.53 -12.30
C HIS A 211 -2.63 6.42 -11.44
N ALA A 212 -1.97 5.81 -10.49
CA ALA A 212 -1.06 6.47 -9.57
C ALA A 212 0.29 5.75 -9.55
N MET A 213 1.35 6.51 -9.40
CA MET A 213 2.70 5.97 -9.27
C MET A 213 3.50 6.74 -8.22
N ARG A 214 4.82 6.70 -8.32
CA ARG A 214 5.76 7.28 -7.35
C ARG A 214 5.46 8.72 -6.93
N GLY A 215 4.81 9.52 -7.79
CA GLY A 215 4.47 10.90 -7.44
C GLY A 215 3.68 11.05 -6.15
N LEU A 216 2.73 10.15 -5.89
CA LEU A 216 1.96 10.14 -4.63
C LEU A 216 2.78 9.64 -3.43
N ALA A 217 3.68 8.69 -3.67
CA ALA A 217 4.46 8.04 -2.61
C ALA A 217 5.72 8.82 -2.23
N ALA A 218 6.24 9.67 -3.13
CA ALA A 218 7.53 10.35 -2.96
C ALA A 218 7.44 11.64 -2.11
N HIS A 219 6.64 11.61 -1.06
CA HIS A 219 6.47 12.70 -0.09
C HIS A 219 6.61 12.16 1.33
N SER A 220 6.85 13.03 2.31
CA SER A 220 6.97 12.65 3.73
C SER A 220 5.72 11.93 4.27
N ASN A 221 4.56 12.23 3.70
CA ASN A 221 3.28 11.58 4.00
C ASN A 221 2.86 10.55 2.93
N GLY A 222 3.78 10.13 2.06
CA GLY A 222 3.48 9.30 0.89
C GLY A 222 2.82 7.97 1.22
N PHE A 223 3.27 7.29 2.27
CA PHE A 223 2.65 6.05 2.74
C PHE A 223 1.16 6.27 3.09
N GLN A 224 0.86 7.29 3.89
CA GLN A 224 -0.52 7.59 4.28
C GLN A 224 -1.37 8.07 3.09
N THR A 225 -0.75 8.74 2.12
CA THR A 225 -1.43 9.15 0.88
C THR A 225 -1.83 7.94 0.05
N ILE A 226 -0.94 6.97 -0.15
CA ILE A 226 -1.27 5.72 -0.85
C ILE A 226 -2.31 4.91 -0.07
N ARG A 227 -2.22 4.84 1.25
CA ARG A 227 -3.24 4.20 2.08
C ARG A 227 -4.61 4.85 1.91
N ALA A 228 -4.68 6.18 1.86
CA ALA A 228 -5.94 6.89 1.60
C ALA A 228 -6.50 6.59 0.20
N LEU A 229 -5.64 6.43 -0.82
CA LEU A 229 -6.05 5.99 -2.15
C LEU A 229 -6.60 4.56 -2.12
N SER A 230 -5.94 3.65 -1.40
CA SER A 230 -6.42 2.27 -1.25
C SER A 230 -7.79 2.22 -0.56
N ILE A 231 -8.00 3.03 0.48
CA ILE A 231 -9.31 3.17 1.13
C ILE A 231 -10.35 3.70 0.14
N LEU A 232 -10.02 4.71 -0.66
CA LEU A 232 -10.92 5.24 -1.69
C LEU A 232 -11.33 4.16 -2.70
N MET A 233 -10.38 3.39 -3.20
CA MET A 233 -10.65 2.28 -4.11
C MET A 233 -11.51 1.18 -3.45
N SER A 234 -11.28 0.88 -2.17
CA SER A 234 -12.07 -0.10 -1.43
C SER A 234 -13.52 0.33 -1.25
N ILE A 235 -13.76 1.58 -0.84
CA ILE A 235 -15.15 2.06 -0.67
C ILE A 235 -15.92 2.17 -1.97
N LEU A 236 -15.23 2.37 -3.08
CA LEU A 236 -15.83 2.35 -4.42
C LEU A 236 -16.02 0.92 -4.97
N GLY A 237 -15.45 -0.10 -4.33
CA GLY A 237 -15.52 -1.47 -4.78
C GLY A 237 -14.79 -1.75 -6.09
N THR A 238 -13.74 -0.98 -6.41
CA THR A 238 -13.08 -1.02 -7.73
C THR A 238 -11.86 -1.94 -7.80
N ILE A 239 -11.46 -2.52 -6.68
CA ILE A 239 -10.26 -3.37 -6.60
C ILE A 239 -10.54 -4.72 -7.24
N ASP A 240 -9.65 -5.12 -8.15
CA ASP A 240 -9.71 -6.38 -8.92
C ASP A 240 -11.04 -6.65 -9.65
N ARG A 241 -11.75 -5.59 -10.00
CA ARG A 241 -12.98 -5.65 -10.78
C ARG A 241 -12.81 -5.03 -12.17
N PRO A 242 -13.51 -5.52 -13.20
CA PRO A 242 -13.50 -4.91 -14.54
C PRO A 242 -13.80 -3.42 -14.51
N GLY A 243 -13.03 -2.64 -15.28
CA GLY A 243 -13.13 -1.18 -15.29
C GLY A 243 -12.53 -0.47 -14.08
N GLY A 244 -12.15 -1.22 -13.06
CA GLY A 244 -11.54 -0.73 -11.83
C GLY A 244 -10.02 -0.81 -11.84
N PHE A 245 -9.44 -1.00 -10.66
CA PHE A 245 -8.00 -1.07 -10.44
C PHE A 245 -7.55 -2.49 -10.17
N ARG A 246 -6.65 -3.00 -10.98
CA ARG A 246 -6.01 -4.29 -10.73
C ARG A 246 -4.89 -4.11 -9.70
N HIS A 247 -5.08 -4.67 -8.51
CA HIS A 247 -4.18 -4.45 -7.38
C HIS A 247 -2.81 -5.09 -7.56
N LYS A 248 -2.75 -6.25 -8.21
CA LYS A 248 -1.51 -7.00 -8.44
C LYS A 248 -1.38 -7.38 -9.90
N ALA A 249 -0.34 -6.87 -10.57
CA ALA A 249 0.06 -7.41 -11.83
C ALA A 249 0.63 -8.83 -11.62
N PRO A 250 0.31 -9.81 -12.46
CA PRO A 250 0.96 -11.11 -12.39
C PRO A 250 2.46 -10.93 -12.61
N PHE A 251 3.25 -11.54 -11.73
CA PHE A 251 4.69 -11.58 -11.92
C PHE A 251 5.02 -12.62 -13.01
N PRO A 252 5.95 -12.34 -13.93
CA PRO A 252 6.40 -13.30 -14.88
C PRO A 252 7.03 -14.49 -14.16
N ARG A 253 6.91 -15.65 -14.75
CA ARG A 253 7.59 -16.85 -14.24
C ARG A 253 9.11 -16.66 -14.41
N PRO A 254 9.91 -17.13 -13.44
CA PRO A 254 11.35 -17.07 -13.58
C PRO A 254 11.81 -17.79 -14.84
N ILE A 255 12.78 -17.23 -15.55
CA ILE A 255 13.43 -17.89 -16.68
C ILE A 255 14.18 -19.13 -16.17
N PRO A 256 14.03 -20.30 -16.79
CA PRO A 256 14.83 -21.46 -16.43
C PRO A 256 16.34 -21.26 -16.74
N PRO A 257 17.25 -21.79 -15.90
CA PRO A 257 16.98 -22.50 -14.67
C PRO A 257 16.42 -21.57 -13.60
N CYS A 258 15.41 -22.03 -12.88
CA CYS A 258 14.77 -21.23 -11.82
C CYS A 258 15.82 -20.79 -10.78
N ALA A 259 15.98 -19.50 -10.60
CA ALA A 259 16.83 -18.95 -9.55
C ALA A 259 16.27 -19.18 -8.14
N LYS A 260 14.98 -19.55 -8.05
CA LYS A 260 14.33 -19.90 -6.78
C LYS A 260 14.13 -21.40 -6.68
N PRO A 261 14.40 -21.98 -5.52
CA PRO A 261 14.10 -23.39 -5.28
C PRO A 261 12.61 -23.68 -5.52
N PRO A 262 12.28 -24.86 -6.10
CA PRO A 262 10.90 -25.20 -6.46
C PRO A 262 9.94 -25.32 -5.26
N ASN A 263 10.46 -25.50 -4.05
CA ASN A 263 9.67 -25.81 -2.86
C ASN A 263 9.34 -24.59 -1.97
N GLY A 264 9.48 -23.39 -2.52
CA GLY A 264 9.02 -22.17 -1.86
C GLY A 264 9.90 -21.63 -0.74
N PRO A 265 9.32 -20.90 0.22
CA PRO A 265 10.08 -20.09 1.18
C PRO A 265 11.07 -20.87 2.06
N GLN A 266 10.75 -22.09 2.43
CA GLN A 266 11.59 -22.93 3.30
C GLN A 266 12.98 -23.24 2.72
N ALA A 267 13.09 -23.24 1.40
CA ALA A 267 14.35 -23.55 0.73
C ALA A 267 15.31 -22.35 0.62
N VAL A 268 14.90 -21.17 1.05
CA VAL A 268 15.71 -19.94 1.01
C VAL A 268 15.92 -19.32 2.39
N GLN A 269 15.46 -19.98 3.45
CA GLN A 269 15.75 -19.54 4.82
C GLN A 269 17.21 -19.84 5.12
N PRO A 270 17.98 -18.87 5.58
CA PRO A 270 19.35 -19.10 6.02
C PRO A 270 19.36 -19.91 7.33
N ASP A 271 20.27 -20.88 7.44
CA ASP A 271 20.37 -21.72 8.63
C ASP A 271 20.82 -20.93 9.85
N THR A 272 21.78 -20.06 9.66
CA THR A 272 22.32 -19.16 10.70
C THR A 272 22.80 -17.85 10.05
N PRO A 273 22.74 -16.73 10.74
CA PRO A 273 22.34 -16.50 12.14
C PRO A 273 20.83 -16.39 12.35
N LEU A 274 20.03 -16.63 11.32
CA LEU A 274 18.57 -16.43 11.29
C LEU A 274 17.79 -17.72 11.61
N ASP A 275 18.46 -18.72 12.19
CA ASP A 275 17.82 -19.96 12.64
C ASP A 275 16.70 -19.65 13.65
N GLY A 276 15.52 -20.17 13.37
CA GLY A 276 14.34 -19.89 14.18
C GLY A 276 13.64 -18.56 13.90
N MET A 277 14.18 -17.74 12.99
CA MET A 277 13.54 -16.48 12.59
C MET A 277 12.70 -16.65 11.33
N PRO A 278 11.39 -16.43 11.36
CA PRO A 278 10.58 -16.48 10.15
C PRO A 278 10.93 -15.32 9.22
N LEU A 279 11.29 -15.62 7.97
CA LEU A 279 11.47 -14.62 6.91
C LEU A 279 10.13 -14.29 6.23
N GLY A 280 9.06 -14.32 6.95
CA GLY A 280 7.71 -14.08 6.45
C GLY A 280 6.86 -13.36 7.49
N TRP A 281 5.60 -13.22 7.14
CA TRP A 281 4.61 -12.69 8.06
C TRP A 281 4.40 -13.68 9.20
N PRO A 282 4.24 -13.22 10.45
CA PRO A 282 3.85 -14.09 11.54
C PRO A 282 2.50 -14.77 11.23
N ALA A 283 2.30 -15.95 11.84
CA ALA A 283 1.07 -16.70 11.66
C ALA A 283 -0.15 -15.96 12.23
N ASP A 284 0.06 -15.22 13.33
CA ASP A 284 -0.95 -14.34 13.88
C ASP A 284 -0.73 -12.89 13.39
N PRO A 285 -1.71 -12.29 12.70
CA PRO A 285 -1.63 -10.90 12.28
C PRO A 285 -1.48 -9.92 13.43
N ASP A 286 -1.93 -10.24 14.63
CA ASP A 286 -1.82 -9.36 15.80
C ASP A 286 -0.36 -9.21 16.25
N ASP A 287 0.49 -10.22 16.03
CA ASP A 287 1.93 -10.16 16.27
C ASP A 287 2.64 -9.10 15.41
N LEU A 288 1.99 -8.60 14.36
CA LEU A 288 2.50 -7.52 13.52
C LEU A 288 2.36 -6.13 14.14
N PHE A 289 1.48 -5.97 15.10
CA PHE A 289 1.07 -4.66 15.60
C PHE A 289 1.41 -4.42 17.05
N VAL A 290 1.62 -5.47 17.82
CA VAL A 290 1.84 -5.42 19.26
C VAL A 290 3.02 -6.30 19.64
N ASN A 291 3.96 -5.77 20.42
CA ASN A 291 5.03 -6.54 21.03
C ASN A 291 4.52 -7.36 22.22
N ASP A 292 5.27 -8.34 22.67
CA ASP A 292 4.95 -9.20 23.84
C ASP A 292 4.65 -8.41 25.11
N ASP A 293 5.19 -7.20 25.25
CA ASP A 293 4.96 -6.28 26.36
C ASP A 293 3.72 -5.40 26.19
N GLY A 294 2.94 -5.60 25.11
CA GLY A 294 1.76 -4.82 24.81
C GLY A 294 2.02 -3.46 24.16
N SER A 295 3.28 -3.09 23.90
CA SER A 295 3.60 -1.85 23.21
C SER A 295 3.37 -1.99 21.68
N PRO A 296 3.00 -0.91 20.96
CA PRO A 296 2.88 -0.96 19.51
C PRO A 296 4.21 -1.28 18.84
N VAL A 297 4.18 -2.18 17.85
CA VAL A 297 5.36 -2.49 17.02
C VAL A 297 5.79 -1.24 16.25
N ARG A 298 7.06 -0.93 16.32
CA ARG A 298 7.63 0.21 15.58
C ARG A 298 7.87 -0.17 14.12
N ILE A 299 7.32 0.63 13.22
CA ILE A 299 7.47 0.47 11.76
C ILE A 299 8.64 1.28 11.18
N ASP A 300 9.36 2.02 11.99
CA ASP A 300 10.46 2.91 11.58
C ASP A 300 11.84 2.26 11.65
N LYS A 301 11.95 1.01 12.11
CA LYS A 301 13.20 0.25 12.24
C LYS A 301 13.48 -0.59 10.98
N ALA A 302 13.70 0.08 9.86
CA ALA A 302 13.72 -0.50 8.52
C ALA A 302 14.80 -1.57 8.25
N PHE A 303 15.78 -1.73 9.12
CA PHE A 303 16.87 -2.71 8.97
C PHE A 303 16.83 -3.79 10.04
N SER A 304 15.81 -3.81 10.90
CA SER A 304 15.70 -4.78 11.99
C SER A 304 14.83 -5.96 11.59
N TRP A 305 15.33 -7.17 11.80
CA TRP A 305 14.59 -8.41 11.60
C TRP A 305 13.45 -8.58 12.62
N GLU A 306 13.58 -7.96 13.79
CA GLU A 306 12.56 -7.96 14.84
C GLU A 306 11.31 -7.15 14.46
N TYR A 307 11.40 -6.33 13.39
CA TYR A 307 10.33 -5.47 12.95
C TYR A 307 10.09 -5.64 11.44
N PRO A 308 9.61 -6.81 11.00
CA PRO A 308 9.53 -7.16 9.57
C PRO A 308 8.64 -6.23 8.75
N LEU A 309 7.67 -5.56 9.36
CA LEU A 309 6.82 -4.58 8.67
C LEU A 309 7.56 -3.33 8.21
N SER A 310 8.69 -3.01 8.82
CA SER A 310 9.45 -1.81 8.48
C SER A 310 10.31 -1.97 7.22
N VAL A 311 10.56 -3.19 6.78
CA VAL A 311 11.50 -3.52 5.67
C VAL A 311 11.16 -2.82 4.35
N HIS A 312 9.90 -2.58 4.05
CA HIS A 312 9.48 -2.04 2.76
C HIS A 312 9.03 -0.57 2.78
N GLY A 313 8.77 0.00 3.95
CA GLY A 313 8.09 1.30 4.03
C GLY A 313 8.98 2.50 4.30
N LEU A 314 10.03 2.32 5.08
CA LEU A 314 10.76 3.43 5.70
C LEU A 314 12.28 3.34 5.54
N MET A 315 12.76 2.83 4.40
CA MET A 315 14.21 2.75 4.09
C MET A 315 14.94 4.10 4.23
N HIS A 316 14.25 5.21 4.07
CA HIS A 316 14.81 6.53 4.27
C HIS A 316 15.24 6.79 5.74
N ASN A 317 14.76 6.00 6.70
CA ASN A 317 15.16 6.10 8.09
C ASN A 317 16.43 5.31 8.43
N VAL A 318 16.95 4.48 7.52
CA VAL A 318 18.11 3.61 7.80
C VAL A 318 19.30 4.40 8.33
N ILE A 319 19.66 5.51 7.66
CA ILE A 319 20.81 6.35 8.10
C ILE A 319 20.50 6.99 9.46
N THR A 320 19.30 7.51 9.67
CA THR A 320 18.93 8.11 10.96
C THR A 320 18.99 7.10 12.09
N ASN A 321 18.50 5.89 11.86
CA ASN A 321 18.49 4.84 12.86
C ASN A 321 19.91 4.31 13.12
N ALA A 322 20.72 4.13 12.08
CA ALA A 322 22.13 3.77 12.21
C ALA A 322 22.92 4.81 13.04
N TRP A 323 22.72 6.09 12.73
CA TRP A 323 23.32 7.20 13.45
C TRP A 323 22.92 7.26 14.94
N ARG A 324 21.65 6.91 15.24
CA ARG A 324 21.14 6.86 16.62
C ARG A 324 21.53 5.58 17.36
N GLY A 325 21.93 4.54 16.64
CA GLY A 325 22.11 3.21 17.20
C GLY A 325 20.80 2.55 17.64
N ASP A 326 19.70 2.87 16.99
CA ASP A 326 18.34 2.39 17.30
C ASP A 326 17.81 1.54 16.12
N PRO A 327 17.51 0.25 16.33
CA PRO A 327 17.50 -0.53 17.58
C PRO A 327 18.87 -0.96 18.09
N TYR A 328 19.90 -0.90 17.29
CA TYR A 328 21.28 -1.23 17.61
C TYR A 328 22.27 -0.47 16.70
N PRO A 329 23.54 -0.29 17.10
CA PRO A 329 24.56 0.33 16.27
C PRO A 329 24.81 -0.48 14.99
N ILE A 330 25.04 0.22 13.89
CA ILE A 330 25.51 -0.37 12.63
C ILE A 330 27.00 -0.03 12.49
N ASP A 331 27.85 -1.04 12.46
CA ASP A 331 29.28 -0.87 12.26
C ASP A 331 29.61 -0.58 10.79
N THR A 332 29.06 -1.36 9.89
CA THR A 332 29.29 -1.21 8.45
C THR A 332 27.96 -1.02 7.70
N LEU A 333 27.84 0.12 7.03
CA LEU A 333 26.71 0.44 6.16
C LEU A 333 27.14 0.34 4.70
N MET A 334 26.52 -0.56 3.95
CA MET A 334 26.71 -0.65 2.50
C MET A 334 25.52 -0.06 1.76
N LEU A 335 25.78 0.91 0.90
CA LEU A 335 24.80 1.49 -0.02
C LEU A 335 25.11 1.03 -1.44
N PHE A 336 24.14 0.36 -2.06
CA PHE A 336 24.24 -0.14 -3.42
C PHE A 336 23.29 0.63 -4.33
N MET A 337 23.84 1.37 -5.30
CA MET A 337 23.10 2.19 -6.26
C MET A 337 22.09 3.15 -5.59
N ALA A 338 22.44 3.66 -4.40
CA ALA A 338 21.57 4.50 -3.59
C ALA A 338 22.28 5.80 -3.17
N ASN A 339 21.82 6.91 -3.73
CA ASN A 339 22.38 8.23 -3.42
C ASN A 339 21.66 8.88 -2.22
N MET A 340 21.80 8.28 -1.03
CA MET A 340 21.05 8.65 0.17
C MET A 340 21.45 10.03 0.74
N ALA A 341 22.64 10.52 0.44
CA ALA A 341 23.06 11.87 0.83
C ALA A 341 22.41 12.99 0.00
N TRP A 342 21.70 12.63 -1.06
CA TRP A 342 21.02 13.57 -1.95
C TRP A 342 19.53 13.30 -2.11
N ASN A 343 19.13 12.05 -2.29
CA ASN A 343 17.74 11.67 -2.46
C ASN A 343 17.38 10.49 -1.58
N SER A 344 16.13 10.06 -1.59
CA SER A 344 15.60 8.90 -0.86
C SER A 344 15.67 8.98 0.66
N SER A 345 16.25 10.02 1.25
CA SER A 345 16.37 10.21 2.70
C SER A 345 15.43 11.29 3.26
N MET A 346 14.70 11.98 2.41
CA MET A 346 13.73 13.06 2.73
C MET A 346 14.34 14.31 3.39
N ASN A 347 15.49 14.21 4.05
CA ASN A 347 16.16 15.34 4.71
C ASN A 347 17.65 15.31 4.42
N THR A 348 18.01 15.71 3.23
CA THR A 348 19.37 15.68 2.69
C THR A 348 20.40 16.39 3.58
N SER A 349 20.03 17.55 4.12
CA SER A 349 20.93 18.36 4.95
C SER A 349 21.30 17.62 6.24
N GLU A 350 20.33 17.00 6.91
CA GLU A 350 20.58 16.26 8.15
C GLU A 350 21.31 14.94 7.88
N VAL A 351 20.95 14.23 6.80
CA VAL A 351 21.67 12.99 6.44
C VAL A 351 23.16 13.24 6.22
N ARG A 352 23.52 14.32 5.55
CA ARG A 352 24.92 14.69 5.35
C ARG A 352 25.64 15.01 6.66
N LYS A 353 24.95 15.60 7.64
CA LYS A 353 25.50 15.79 8.99
C LYS A 353 25.69 14.46 9.71
N MET A 354 24.69 13.58 9.66
CA MET A 354 24.72 12.26 10.31
C MET A 354 25.88 11.39 9.79
N LEU A 355 26.14 11.41 8.47
CA LEU A 355 27.26 10.68 7.86
C LEU A 355 28.63 11.22 8.26
N ASN A 356 28.72 12.45 8.75
CA ASN A 356 29.98 13.07 9.24
C ASN A 356 30.04 13.18 10.77
N ASP A 357 28.99 12.78 11.48
CA ASP A 357 28.93 12.98 12.91
C ASP A 357 29.83 11.96 13.66
N LYS A 358 30.41 12.43 14.75
CA LYS A 358 31.34 11.66 15.57
C LYS A 358 30.85 11.58 17.01
N ASP A 359 31.23 10.52 17.66
CA ASP A 359 31.05 10.32 19.10
C ASP A 359 32.06 11.17 19.92
N GLU A 360 32.01 11.08 21.24
CA GLU A 360 32.89 11.79 22.18
C GLU A 360 34.37 11.38 22.04
N ASP A 361 34.64 10.18 21.54
CA ASP A 361 35.99 9.62 21.32
C ASP A 361 36.54 9.99 19.95
N GLY A 362 35.75 10.69 19.10
CA GLY A 362 36.15 11.15 17.79
C GLY A 362 35.93 10.13 16.65
N ASN A 363 35.30 8.98 16.93
CA ASN A 363 34.95 7.99 15.94
C ASN A 363 33.65 8.38 15.23
N TYR A 364 33.52 8.01 13.96
CA TYR A 364 32.24 8.18 13.27
C TYR A 364 31.15 7.30 13.89
N LYS A 365 29.94 7.86 14.06
CA LYS A 365 28.78 7.12 14.59
C LYS A 365 28.31 6.01 13.66
N ILE A 366 28.58 6.13 12.36
CA ILE A 366 28.54 5.06 11.37
C ILE A 366 29.97 4.80 10.96
N PRO A 367 30.67 3.81 11.56
CA PRO A 367 32.12 3.68 11.49
C PRO A 367 32.68 3.41 10.11
N PHE A 368 31.93 2.66 9.26
CA PHE A 368 32.41 2.29 7.94
C PHE A 368 31.30 2.35 6.89
N LEU A 369 31.48 3.22 5.90
CA LEU A 369 30.54 3.41 4.78
C LEU A 369 31.11 2.87 3.47
N ILE A 370 30.45 1.87 2.91
CA ILE A 370 30.77 1.33 1.58
C ILE A 370 29.69 1.81 0.59
N VAL A 371 30.13 2.38 -0.53
CA VAL A 371 29.23 2.77 -1.60
C VAL A 371 29.60 2.05 -2.89
N ALA A 372 28.68 1.26 -3.43
CA ALA A 372 28.78 0.69 -4.76
C ALA A 372 27.89 1.50 -5.71
N ASP A 373 28.48 2.16 -6.71
CA ASP A 373 27.74 3.02 -7.66
C ASP A 373 28.41 3.03 -9.01
N ALA A 374 27.61 3.16 -10.08
CA ALA A 374 28.09 3.30 -11.45
C ALA A 374 28.53 4.76 -11.75
N PHE A 375 28.16 5.70 -10.91
CA PHE A 375 28.45 7.11 -11.07
C PHE A 375 29.04 7.70 -9.78
N GLN A 376 29.82 8.75 -9.92
CA GLN A 376 30.29 9.51 -8.76
C GLN A 376 29.15 10.41 -8.25
N SER A 377 28.22 9.80 -7.51
CA SER A 377 27.11 10.49 -6.87
C SER A 377 27.56 11.23 -5.60
N GLU A 378 26.69 12.08 -5.03
CA GLU A 378 27.00 12.85 -3.83
C GLU A 378 27.32 11.96 -2.62
N THR A 379 26.71 10.80 -2.51
CA THR A 379 26.96 9.87 -1.41
C THR A 379 28.35 9.23 -1.48
N VAL A 380 28.91 9.08 -2.68
CA VAL A 380 30.27 8.56 -2.87
C VAL A 380 31.31 9.43 -2.15
N ALA A 381 31.06 10.74 -2.04
CA ALA A 381 31.96 11.66 -1.35
C ALA A 381 32.07 11.42 0.17
N PHE A 382 31.18 10.63 0.75
CA PHE A 382 31.18 10.28 2.18
C PHE A 382 31.69 8.86 2.45
N ALA A 383 31.94 8.09 1.39
CA ALA A 383 32.31 6.68 1.52
C ALA A 383 33.78 6.52 1.96
N ASP A 384 34.00 5.54 2.84
CA ASP A 384 35.33 5.05 3.18
C ASP A 384 35.86 4.09 2.12
N LEU A 385 34.96 3.33 1.50
CA LEU A 385 35.25 2.42 0.39
C LEU A 385 34.26 2.63 -0.75
N VAL A 386 34.78 2.86 -1.94
CA VAL A 386 33.99 2.96 -3.17
C VAL A 386 34.20 1.74 -4.04
N LEU A 387 33.13 1.05 -4.39
CA LEU A 387 33.13 -0.05 -5.33
C LEU A 387 32.49 0.42 -6.65
N PRO A 388 33.28 0.68 -7.70
CA PRO A 388 32.71 1.11 -8.97
C PRO A 388 31.93 -0.02 -9.64
N ASP A 389 30.68 0.25 -9.98
CA ASP A 389 29.84 -0.64 -10.77
C ASP A 389 29.82 -0.24 -12.25
N THR A 390 29.31 -1.09 -13.09
CA THR A 390 29.19 -0.85 -14.54
C THR A 390 27.93 -0.08 -14.87
N SER A 391 28.01 0.77 -15.88
CA SER A 391 26.83 1.40 -16.47
C SER A 391 25.97 0.39 -17.24
N TYR A 392 24.76 0.77 -17.59
CA TYR A 392 23.87 -0.06 -18.41
C TYR A 392 24.44 -0.38 -19.81
N LEU A 393 25.41 0.39 -20.31
CA LEU A 393 26.02 0.15 -21.62
C LEU A 393 27.16 -0.86 -21.58
N GLU A 394 27.70 -1.13 -20.40
CA GLU A 394 28.91 -1.93 -20.20
C GLU A 394 28.63 -3.36 -19.73
N ARG A 395 27.38 -3.72 -19.43
CA ARG A 395 27.05 -5.01 -18.86
C ARG A 395 25.97 -5.76 -19.60
N HIS A 396 26.00 -7.09 -19.51
CA HIS A 396 24.85 -7.92 -19.78
C HIS A 396 23.83 -7.72 -18.67
N ASP A 397 22.56 -7.59 -19.05
CA ASP A 397 21.48 -7.41 -18.09
C ASP A 397 20.18 -8.04 -18.60
N CYS A 398 19.27 -8.35 -17.68
CA CYS A 398 17.92 -8.75 -18.01
C CYS A 398 16.97 -7.58 -17.76
N MET A 399 16.20 -7.22 -18.76
CA MET A 399 15.10 -6.25 -18.57
C MET A 399 13.83 -7.01 -18.25
N SER A 400 13.38 -6.87 -17.01
CA SER A 400 12.09 -7.41 -16.63
C SER A 400 10.95 -6.64 -17.30
N MET A 401 9.98 -7.39 -17.80
CA MET A 401 8.74 -6.85 -18.36
C MET A 401 7.63 -6.68 -17.30
N LEU A 402 7.95 -6.90 -16.04
CA LEU A 402 7.02 -6.84 -14.90
C LEU A 402 6.17 -5.58 -14.82
N ASP A 403 6.79 -4.44 -15.07
CA ASP A 403 6.13 -3.13 -14.98
C ASP A 403 5.43 -2.73 -16.28
N ARG A 404 5.18 -3.69 -17.16
CA ARG A 404 4.64 -3.40 -18.49
C ARG A 404 3.18 -3.76 -18.59
N PRO A 405 2.44 -3.07 -19.47
CA PRO A 405 1.03 -3.40 -19.73
C PRO A 405 0.81 -4.78 -20.36
N VAL A 406 1.88 -5.50 -20.69
CA VAL A 406 1.87 -6.84 -21.23
C VAL A 406 2.01 -7.92 -20.14
N SER A 407 1.38 -7.73 -19.03
CA SER A 407 1.44 -8.62 -17.87
C SER A 407 0.71 -9.96 -18.03
N GLU A 408 0.20 -10.27 -19.22
CA GLU A 408 -0.58 -11.49 -19.50
C GLU A 408 0.21 -12.59 -20.20
N PHE A 409 1.55 -12.52 -20.16
CA PHE A 409 2.38 -13.57 -20.70
C PHE A 409 2.43 -14.78 -19.79
N ASP A 410 2.12 -15.95 -20.33
CA ASP A 410 2.26 -17.25 -19.67
C ASP A 410 3.71 -17.78 -19.64
N GLY A 411 4.67 -17.01 -20.05
CA GLY A 411 6.06 -17.41 -20.15
C GLY A 411 7.03 -16.42 -19.54
N PRO A 412 8.34 -16.71 -19.61
CA PRO A 412 9.37 -15.75 -19.25
C PRO A 412 9.29 -14.53 -20.17
N CYS A 413 9.17 -13.35 -19.55
CA CYS A 413 9.03 -12.09 -20.29
C CYS A 413 10.21 -11.13 -20.07
N ASP A 414 11.35 -11.66 -19.64
CA ASP A 414 12.58 -10.90 -19.55
C ASP A 414 13.33 -10.94 -20.87
N SER A 415 13.90 -9.82 -21.27
CA SER A 415 14.80 -9.73 -22.41
C SER A 415 16.23 -9.49 -21.97
N VAL A 416 17.15 -10.18 -22.59
CA VAL A 416 18.58 -10.01 -22.34
C VAL A 416 19.10 -8.82 -23.14
N ARG A 417 19.76 -7.94 -22.46
CA ARG A 417 20.50 -6.83 -23.08
C ARG A 417 21.97 -7.16 -23.14
N ILE A 418 22.55 -6.93 -24.30
CA ILE A 418 23.98 -7.12 -24.56
C ILE A 418 24.67 -5.77 -24.37
N PRO A 419 25.88 -5.72 -23.76
CA PRO A 419 26.66 -4.52 -23.68
C PRO A 419 26.99 -3.97 -25.07
N VAL A 420 27.11 -2.64 -25.16
CA VAL A 420 27.45 -1.91 -26.38
C VAL A 420 28.79 -1.20 -26.28
N LEU A 421 29.43 -1.24 -25.12
CA LEU A 421 30.77 -0.77 -24.82
C LEU A 421 31.63 -1.90 -24.26
#